data_d5fd469e3f6f49ff011b6f3135a81b5d
#
_entry.id   d5fd469e3f6f49ff011b6f3135a81b5d
#
_cell.length_a   1.000
_cell.length_b   1.000
_cell.length_c   1.000
_cell.angle_alpha   90.00
_cell.angle_beta   90.00
_cell.angle_gamma   90.00
#
_symmetry.space_group_name_H-M   'P 1'
#
loop_
_entity.id
_entity.type
_entity.pdbx_description
1 polymer ?
#
loop_
_entity_poly.entity_id
_entity_poly.type
_entity_poly.pdbx_seq_one_letter_code
_entity_poly.pdbx_strand_id
1 'polypeptide(L)'
;DFNVYLKRAKKSLCIDHHVTNTRYCQVNLVAADASSASEVLYDLLDNELFDKDIAEPMYMGIAHDSGVFRFQSTSPKTMRIAANMIEHGVEVNEILEETFFRKTYKQMMVTAKIQSEAVLTMDGKCIYGFCTNETMEEYGVTKSDLDAVIGAIRNVDGVEVALFVYQLDENKFKASLR
;
A
#
# COMPACT_ATOMS: atom_id res chain seq x y z
N ASP A 1 -7.56 20.98 -2.17
CA ASP A 1 -6.20 21.24 -2.65
C ASP A 1 -5.27 21.44 -1.45
N PHE A 2 -4.35 20.52 -1.21
CA PHE A 2 -3.38 20.56 -0.11
C PHE A 2 -2.50 21.82 -0.13
N ASN A 3 -2.21 22.37 -1.30
CA ASN A 3 -1.41 23.56 -1.49
C ASN A 3 -1.94 24.80 -0.73
N VAL A 4 -3.25 24.86 -0.49
CA VAL A 4 -3.85 25.99 0.26
C VAL A 4 -3.38 25.98 1.72
N TYR A 5 -3.29 24.79 2.33
CA TYR A 5 -2.82 24.63 3.71
C TYR A 5 -1.32 24.89 3.80
N LEU A 6 -0.55 24.38 2.86
CA LEU A 6 0.90 24.55 2.81
C LEU A 6 1.27 26.05 2.68
N LYS A 7 0.58 26.79 1.81
CA LYS A 7 0.81 28.23 1.63
C LYS A 7 0.45 29.09 2.85
N ARG A 8 -0.46 28.61 3.69
CA ARG A 8 -0.90 29.30 4.92
C ARG A 8 -0.10 28.90 6.16
N ALA A 9 0.66 27.83 6.09
CA ALA A 9 1.43 27.33 7.20
C ALA A 9 2.56 28.29 7.56
N LYS A 10 2.72 28.58 8.85
CA LYS A 10 3.86 29.39 9.36
C LYS A 10 5.17 28.61 9.27
N LYS A 11 5.11 27.30 9.40
CA LYS A 11 6.23 26.35 9.25
C LYS A 11 5.71 25.11 8.57
N SER A 12 6.56 24.47 7.76
CA SER A 12 6.23 23.23 7.08
C SER A 12 7.38 22.25 7.17
N LEU A 13 7.03 21.00 7.44
CA LEU A 13 7.93 19.85 7.49
C LEU A 13 7.40 18.77 6.55
N CYS A 14 8.28 18.19 5.74
CA CYS A 14 8.00 16.99 4.96
C CYS A 14 8.86 15.85 5.48
N ILE A 15 8.22 14.72 5.77
CA ILE A 15 8.88 13.45 6.08
C ILE A 15 8.44 12.47 5.00
N ASP A 16 9.38 11.95 4.23
CA ASP A 16 9.08 11.16 3.04
C ASP A 16 10.20 10.17 2.70
N HIS A 17 9.87 9.13 1.94
CA HIS A 17 10.82 8.16 1.40
C HIS A 17 10.78 8.05 -0.15
N HIS A 18 9.97 8.86 -0.83
CA HIS A 18 9.88 8.80 -2.30
C HIS A 18 11.04 9.52 -2.97
N VAL A 19 11.71 8.84 -3.90
CA VAL A 19 12.80 9.41 -4.72
C VAL A 19 12.36 10.61 -5.56
N THR A 20 11.06 10.68 -5.88
CA THR A 20 10.46 11.74 -6.69
C THR A 20 10.05 12.98 -5.89
N ASN A 21 10.30 13.00 -4.58
CA ASN A 21 9.94 14.13 -3.72
C ASN A 21 10.69 15.40 -4.13
N THR A 22 9.96 16.47 -4.39
CA THR A 22 10.52 17.76 -4.85
C THR A 22 10.98 18.68 -3.73
N ARG A 23 10.94 18.23 -2.47
CA ARG A 23 11.38 18.98 -1.27
C ARG A 23 10.67 20.32 -1.13
N TYR A 24 9.34 20.32 -1.22
CA TYR A 24 8.48 21.50 -1.28
C TYR A 24 8.17 22.17 0.07
N CYS A 25 8.63 21.60 1.18
CA CYS A 25 8.49 22.18 2.52
C CYS A 25 9.72 22.98 2.93
N GLN A 26 9.60 23.78 4.01
CA GLN A 26 10.73 24.51 4.58
C GLN A 26 11.80 23.58 5.16
N VAL A 27 11.37 22.49 5.79
CA VAL A 27 12.24 21.40 6.25
C VAL A 27 11.82 20.13 5.54
N ASN A 28 12.76 19.38 4.99
CA ASN A 28 12.48 18.15 4.26
C ASN A 28 13.44 17.05 4.72
N LEU A 29 12.86 16.00 5.28
CA LEU A 29 13.55 14.78 5.67
C LEU A 29 13.08 13.69 4.69
N VAL A 30 13.93 13.45 3.68
CA VAL A 30 13.63 12.52 2.59
C VAL A 30 14.72 11.46 2.55
N ALA A 31 14.37 10.21 2.89
CA ALA A 31 15.27 9.07 2.90
C ALA A 31 14.75 8.01 1.90
N ALA A 32 15.28 8.05 0.68
CA ALA A 32 14.81 7.21 -0.43
C ALA A 32 15.16 5.72 -0.27
N ASP A 33 16.03 5.38 0.64
CA ASP A 33 16.44 4.01 1.02
C ASP A 33 15.62 3.44 2.17
N ALA A 34 14.76 4.26 2.82
CA ALA A 34 13.85 3.78 3.85
C ALA A 34 12.68 2.99 3.25
N SER A 35 12.17 2.01 3.97
CA SER A 35 11.03 1.20 3.54
C SER A 35 9.71 1.97 3.49
N SER A 36 9.60 3.04 4.32
CA SER A 36 8.40 3.84 4.48
C SER A 36 8.70 5.19 5.12
N ALA A 37 7.78 6.13 5.03
CA ALA A 37 7.84 7.38 5.79
C ALA A 37 7.80 7.13 7.31
N SER A 38 7.15 6.05 7.77
CA SER A 38 7.16 5.63 9.19
C SER A 38 8.56 5.22 9.66
N GLU A 39 9.37 4.58 8.81
CA GLU A 39 10.76 4.28 9.13
C GLU A 39 11.60 5.57 9.27
N VAL A 40 11.37 6.57 8.41
CA VAL A 40 12.03 7.88 8.52
C VAL A 40 11.59 8.60 9.80
N LEU A 41 10.32 8.53 10.14
CA LEU A 41 9.79 9.14 11.36
C LEU A 41 10.37 8.49 12.63
N TYR A 42 10.57 7.17 12.62
CA TYR A 42 11.15 6.44 13.74
C TYR A 42 12.50 7.02 14.19
N ASP A 43 13.36 7.39 13.23
CA ASP A 43 14.68 7.97 13.52
C ASP A 43 14.63 9.36 14.20
N LEU A 44 13.47 10.00 14.19
CA LEU A 44 13.27 11.34 14.76
C LEU A 44 12.66 11.29 16.15
N LEU A 45 12.08 10.17 16.54
CA LEU A 45 11.40 10.02 17.81
C LEU A 45 12.37 9.45 18.85
N ASP A 46 12.27 9.99 20.06
CA ASP A 46 12.99 9.46 21.20
C ASP A 46 12.36 8.14 21.65
N ASN A 47 13.17 7.13 21.94
CA ASN A 47 12.66 5.81 22.37
C ASN A 47 11.75 5.89 23.62
N GLU A 48 11.97 6.88 24.47
CA GLU A 48 11.15 7.12 25.67
C GLU A 48 9.71 7.56 25.35
N LEU A 49 9.46 7.99 24.09
CA LEU A 49 8.14 8.43 23.65
C LEU A 49 7.30 7.28 23.06
N PHE A 50 7.91 6.11 22.84
CA PHE A 50 7.19 4.97 22.27
C PHE A 50 6.32 4.30 23.33
N ASP A 51 5.03 4.30 23.07
CA ASP A 51 4.03 3.44 23.68
C ASP A 51 3.30 2.66 22.57
N LYS A 52 2.33 1.84 22.94
CA LYS A 52 1.54 1.05 22.01
C LYS A 52 0.80 1.94 21.00
N ASP A 53 0.27 3.07 21.43
CA ASP A 53 -0.57 3.96 20.61
C ASP A 53 0.26 4.63 19.49
N ILE A 54 1.57 4.81 19.69
CA ILE A 54 2.50 5.31 18.68
C ILE A 54 3.08 4.16 17.85
N ALA A 55 3.42 3.04 18.50
CA ALA A 55 4.06 1.91 17.83
C ALA A 55 3.13 1.22 16.80
N GLU A 56 1.84 1.04 17.10
CA GLU A 56 0.89 0.38 16.20
C GLU A 56 0.72 1.08 14.84
N PRO A 57 0.39 2.39 14.76
CA PRO A 57 0.26 3.05 13.47
C PRO A 57 1.59 3.12 12.71
N MET A 58 2.72 3.22 13.39
CA MET A 58 4.03 3.18 12.75
C MET A 58 4.35 1.81 12.17
N TYR A 59 4.08 0.72 12.92
CA TYR A 59 4.20 -0.64 12.43
C TYR A 59 3.32 -0.87 11.21
N MET A 60 2.06 -0.43 11.27
CA MET A 60 1.12 -0.52 10.16
C MET A 60 1.65 0.20 8.91
N GLY A 61 2.20 1.42 9.05
CA GLY A 61 2.80 2.16 7.94
C GLY A 61 3.99 1.42 7.32
N ILE A 62 4.88 0.84 8.12
CA ILE A 62 6.00 0.03 7.63
C ILE A 62 5.48 -1.23 6.93
N ALA A 63 4.53 -1.94 7.53
CA ALA A 63 3.98 -3.17 6.95
C ALA A 63 3.28 -2.90 5.61
N HIS A 64 2.55 -1.78 5.47
CA HIS A 64 1.91 -1.38 4.23
C HIS A 64 2.90 -1.09 3.11
N ASP A 65 3.87 -0.22 3.35
CA ASP A 65 4.81 0.21 2.32
C ASP A 65 5.83 -0.87 1.95
N SER A 66 6.16 -1.75 2.88
CA SER A 66 7.03 -2.91 2.61
C SER A 66 6.30 -4.13 2.02
N GLY A 67 4.98 -4.05 1.84
CA GLY A 67 4.15 -5.17 1.40
C GLY A 67 4.24 -6.37 2.35
N VAL A 68 4.11 -6.11 3.64
CA VAL A 68 4.31 -7.10 4.72
C VAL A 68 5.73 -7.68 4.65
N PHE A 69 6.71 -6.77 4.60
CA PHE A 69 8.16 -7.09 4.58
C PHE A 69 8.63 -7.93 3.37
N ARG A 70 7.87 -7.95 2.26
CA ARG A 70 8.21 -8.72 1.05
C ARG A 70 8.96 -7.92 0.00
N PHE A 71 8.88 -6.59 0.03
CA PHE A 71 9.48 -5.76 -0.99
C PHE A 71 10.98 -5.53 -0.75
N GLN A 72 11.68 -5.19 -1.81
CA GLN A 72 13.14 -4.96 -1.81
C GLN A 72 13.58 -3.83 -0.86
N SER A 73 12.66 -2.89 -0.55
CA SER A 73 12.90 -1.82 0.42
C SER A 73 13.01 -2.31 1.87
N THR A 74 12.64 -3.57 2.16
CA THR A 74 12.78 -4.16 3.49
C THR A 74 14.24 -4.42 3.81
N SER A 75 14.80 -3.63 4.70
CA SER A 75 16.20 -3.71 5.14
C SER A 75 16.32 -4.39 6.51
N PRO A 76 17.54 -4.77 6.94
CA PRO A 76 17.78 -5.18 8.32
C PRO A 76 17.40 -4.11 9.35
N LYS A 77 17.47 -2.83 8.98
CA LYS A 77 17.01 -1.71 9.82
C LYS A 77 15.50 -1.75 9.98
N THR A 78 14.77 -1.89 8.87
CA THR A 78 13.30 -2.03 8.88
C THR A 78 12.84 -3.13 9.83
N MET A 79 13.49 -4.29 9.79
CA MET A 79 13.16 -5.43 10.66
C MET A 79 13.47 -5.16 12.14
N ARG A 80 14.57 -4.46 12.45
CA ARG A 80 14.88 -4.07 13.83
C ARG A 80 13.87 -3.07 14.38
N ILE A 81 13.45 -2.11 13.57
CA ILE A 81 12.40 -1.15 13.95
C ILE A 81 11.08 -1.88 14.21
N ALA A 82 10.68 -2.80 13.33
CA ALA A 82 9.49 -3.61 13.53
C ALA A 82 9.57 -4.43 14.82
N ALA A 83 10.72 -5.05 15.13
CA ALA A 83 10.93 -5.78 16.37
C ALA A 83 10.78 -4.89 17.60
N ASN A 84 11.37 -3.69 17.58
CA ASN A 84 11.22 -2.71 18.66
C ASN A 84 9.75 -2.31 18.89
N MET A 85 8.98 -2.12 17.83
CA MET A 85 7.54 -1.83 17.95
C MET A 85 6.76 -2.98 18.59
N ILE A 86 7.12 -4.22 18.29
CA ILE A 86 6.52 -5.40 18.91
C ILE A 86 6.85 -5.43 20.43
N GLU A 87 8.06 -5.05 20.82
CA GLU A 87 8.46 -4.91 22.24
C GLU A 87 7.59 -3.86 22.97
N HIS A 88 7.07 -2.85 22.24
CA HIS A 88 6.13 -1.84 22.77
C HIS A 88 4.67 -2.27 22.72
N GLY A 89 4.39 -3.55 22.44
CA GLY A 89 3.06 -4.14 22.60
C GLY A 89 2.21 -4.17 21.33
N VAL A 90 2.82 -4.01 20.16
CA VAL A 90 2.10 -4.13 18.88
C VAL A 90 1.58 -5.56 18.68
N GLU A 91 0.28 -5.68 18.46
CA GLU A 91 -0.41 -6.94 18.18
C GLU A 91 -0.34 -7.24 16.67
N VAL A 92 0.80 -7.76 16.23
CA VAL A 92 1.11 -7.98 14.81
C VAL A 92 0.02 -8.73 14.08
N ASN A 93 -0.47 -9.82 14.67
CA ASN A 93 -1.47 -10.66 14.03
C ASN A 93 -2.79 -9.90 13.80
N GLU A 94 -3.23 -9.13 14.78
CA GLU A 94 -4.45 -8.32 14.67
C GLU A 94 -4.33 -7.28 13.55
N ILE A 95 -3.22 -6.53 13.53
CA ILE A 95 -2.96 -5.51 12.50
C ILE A 95 -2.93 -6.14 11.11
N LEU A 96 -2.19 -7.23 10.92
CA LEU A 96 -2.04 -7.85 9.61
C LEU A 96 -3.34 -8.50 9.14
N GLU A 97 -4.06 -9.18 10.03
CA GLU A 97 -5.37 -9.75 9.68
C GLU A 97 -6.34 -8.67 9.24
N GLU A 98 -6.47 -7.58 10.00
CA GLU A 98 -7.44 -6.53 9.70
C GLU A 98 -7.10 -5.72 8.46
N THR A 99 -5.82 -5.46 8.21
CA THR A 99 -5.41 -4.55 7.13
C THR A 99 -5.07 -5.25 5.82
N PHE A 100 -4.57 -6.51 5.84
CA PHE A 100 -4.09 -7.20 4.64
C PHE A 100 -4.85 -8.47 4.31
N PHE A 101 -5.17 -9.30 5.30
CA PHE A 101 -5.60 -10.68 5.02
C PHE A 101 -7.11 -10.85 5.09
N ARG A 102 -7.79 -10.15 6.01
CA ARG A 102 -9.25 -10.25 6.15
C ARG A 102 -9.96 -9.66 4.92
N LYS A 103 -10.72 -10.50 4.25
CA LYS A 103 -11.55 -10.12 3.10
C LYS A 103 -13.00 -10.51 3.36
N THR A 104 -13.91 -9.68 2.90
CA THR A 104 -15.31 -10.08 2.87
C THR A 104 -15.52 -11.17 1.82
N TYR A 105 -16.58 -11.96 1.97
CA TYR A 105 -16.94 -12.97 0.97
C TYR A 105 -17.11 -12.38 -0.42
N LYS A 106 -17.71 -11.20 -0.54
CA LYS A 106 -17.88 -10.48 -1.81
C LYS A 106 -16.55 -10.09 -2.45
N GLN A 107 -15.61 -9.56 -1.66
CA GLN A 107 -14.27 -9.25 -2.14
C GLN A 107 -13.51 -10.49 -2.62
N MET A 108 -13.67 -11.61 -1.89
CA MET A 108 -13.09 -12.89 -2.30
C MET A 108 -13.68 -13.35 -3.63
N MET A 109 -15.01 -13.31 -3.78
CA MET A 109 -15.69 -13.79 -4.98
C MET A 109 -15.38 -12.96 -6.21
N VAL A 110 -15.43 -11.62 -6.12
CA VAL A 110 -15.09 -10.76 -7.27
C VAL A 110 -13.62 -10.90 -7.65
N THR A 111 -12.71 -11.04 -6.67
CA THR A 111 -11.30 -11.30 -6.94
C THR A 111 -11.11 -12.62 -7.68
N ALA A 112 -11.75 -13.69 -7.24
CA ALA A 112 -11.70 -15.00 -7.88
C ALA A 112 -12.25 -14.96 -9.33
N LYS A 113 -13.34 -14.24 -9.55
CA LYS A 113 -13.90 -13.99 -10.89
C LYS A 113 -12.88 -13.34 -11.81
N ILE A 114 -12.29 -12.23 -11.37
CA ILE A 114 -11.32 -11.49 -12.17
C ILE A 114 -10.05 -12.32 -12.42
N GLN A 115 -9.58 -13.07 -11.41
CA GLN A 115 -8.43 -13.98 -11.57
C GLN A 115 -8.71 -15.08 -12.59
N SER A 116 -9.90 -15.68 -12.59
CA SER A 116 -10.27 -16.75 -13.53
C SER A 116 -10.37 -16.26 -14.98
N GLU A 117 -10.60 -14.97 -15.20
CA GLU A 117 -10.71 -14.33 -16.50
C GLU A 117 -9.48 -13.54 -16.90
N ALA A 118 -8.48 -13.45 -16.01
CA ALA A 118 -7.24 -12.75 -16.31
C ALA A 118 -6.50 -13.40 -17.48
N VAL A 119 -5.95 -12.58 -18.35
CA VAL A 119 -5.32 -13.01 -19.59
C VAL A 119 -3.82 -12.80 -19.51
N LEU A 120 -3.08 -13.89 -19.77
CA LEU A 120 -1.63 -13.83 -19.98
C LEU A 120 -1.32 -13.43 -21.41
N THR A 121 -0.34 -12.54 -21.61
CA THR A 121 0.13 -12.05 -22.89
C THR A 121 1.65 -11.81 -22.86
N MET A 122 2.25 -11.44 -23.96
CA MET A 122 3.70 -11.20 -24.06
C MET A 122 4.53 -12.39 -23.58
N ASP A 123 4.22 -13.58 -24.09
CA ASP A 123 4.88 -14.85 -23.71
C ASP A 123 4.81 -15.14 -22.20
N GLY A 124 3.70 -14.78 -21.55
CA GLY A 124 3.47 -15.00 -20.13
C GLY A 124 4.05 -13.93 -19.19
N LYS A 125 4.72 -12.91 -19.72
CA LYS A 125 5.34 -11.84 -18.94
C LYS A 125 4.39 -10.76 -18.46
N CYS A 126 3.25 -10.63 -19.11
CA CYS A 126 2.23 -9.65 -18.75
C CYS A 126 0.90 -10.36 -18.47
N ILE A 127 0.23 -9.95 -17.40
CA ILE A 127 -1.13 -10.38 -17.09
C ILE A 127 -2.05 -9.17 -16.99
N TYR A 128 -3.25 -9.28 -17.53
CA TYR A 128 -4.24 -8.24 -17.30
C TYR A 128 -5.60 -8.80 -16.89
N GLY A 129 -6.30 -8.02 -16.08
CA GLY A 129 -7.68 -8.28 -15.65
C GLY A 129 -8.54 -7.04 -15.81
N PHE A 130 -9.82 -7.26 -15.95
CA PHE A 130 -10.82 -6.20 -16.17
C PHE A 130 -12.02 -6.38 -15.26
N CYS A 131 -12.65 -5.25 -14.82
CA CYS A 131 -13.89 -5.27 -14.04
C CYS A 131 -14.83 -4.17 -14.53
N THR A 132 -16.05 -4.57 -14.96
CA THR A 132 -17.10 -3.65 -15.39
C THR A 132 -17.97 -3.20 -14.21
N ASN A 133 -18.78 -2.16 -14.42
CA ASN A 133 -19.81 -1.77 -13.46
C ASN A 133 -20.85 -2.91 -13.26
N GLU A 134 -21.22 -3.63 -14.32
CA GLU A 134 -22.11 -4.80 -14.24
C GLU A 134 -21.53 -5.88 -13.32
N THR A 135 -20.22 -6.19 -13.46
CA THR A 135 -19.56 -7.14 -12.56
C THR A 135 -19.57 -6.64 -11.12
N MET A 136 -19.34 -5.35 -10.89
CA MET A 136 -19.40 -4.81 -9.53
C MET A 136 -20.80 -4.91 -8.93
N GLU A 137 -21.83 -4.64 -9.71
CA GLU A 137 -23.25 -4.78 -9.31
C GLU A 137 -23.61 -6.24 -9.02
N GLU A 138 -23.23 -7.17 -9.90
CA GLU A 138 -23.48 -8.62 -9.75
C GLU A 138 -22.94 -9.15 -8.42
N TYR A 139 -21.72 -8.76 -8.06
CA TYR A 139 -21.07 -9.20 -6.81
C TYR A 139 -21.38 -8.30 -5.61
N GLY A 140 -22.10 -7.20 -5.82
CA GLY A 140 -22.47 -6.25 -4.77
C GLY A 140 -21.25 -5.61 -4.11
N VAL A 141 -20.23 -5.28 -4.90
CA VAL A 141 -18.98 -4.64 -4.48
C VAL A 141 -18.88 -3.21 -4.99
N THR A 142 -18.01 -2.44 -4.37
CA THR A 142 -17.68 -1.07 -4.74
C THR A 142 -16.23 -0.99 -5.25
N LYS A 143 -15.83 0.17 -5.76
CA LYS A 143 -14.48 0.40 -6.27
C LYS A 143 -13.39 0.20 -5.21
N SER A 144 -13.70 0.49 -3.94
CA SER A 144 -12.78 0.26 -2.82
C SER A 144 -12.54 -1.23 -2.52
N ASP A 145 -13.47 -2.10 -2.91
CA ASP A 145 -13.33 -3.54 -2.73
C ASP A 145 -12.36 -4.20 -3.74
N LEU A 146 -11.96 -3.45 -4.78
CA LEU A 146 -11.12 -3.93 -5.87
C LEU A 146 -9.61 -3.71 -5.64
N ASP A 147 -9.21 -3.02 -4.58
CA ASP A 147 -7.80 -2.63 -4.37
C ASP A 147 -6.84 -3.83 -4.25
N ALA A 148 -7.31 -4.97 -3.75
CA ALA A 148 -6.50 -6.17 -3.61
C ALA A 148 -6.33 -6.96 -4.92
N VAL A 149 -7.14 -6.71 -5.94
CA VAL A 149 -7.20 -7.50 -7.19
C VAL A 149 -5.87 -7.47 -7.93
N ILE A 150 -5.26 -6.28 -8.08
CA ILE A 150 -3.99 -6.15 -8.82
C ILE A 150 -2.88 -7.00 -8.19
N GLY A 151 -2.82 -7.06 -6.85
CA GLY A 151 -1.88 -7.92 -6.14
C GLY A 151 -2.15 -9.41 -6.36
N ALA A 152 -3.42 -9.79 -6.42
CA ALA A 152 -3.83 -11.17 -6.63
C ALA A 152 -3.47 -11.70 -8.04
N ILE A 153 -3.69 -10.90 -9.09
CA ILE A 153 -3.34 -11.31 -10.46
C ILE A 153 -1.83 -11.22 -10.76
N ARG A 154 -1.10 -10.35 -10.04
CA ARG A 154 0.35 -10.22 -10.21
C ARG A 154 1.14 -11.44 -9.72
N ASN A 155 0.63 -12.16 -8.72
CA ASN A 155 1.34 -13.26 -8.07
C ASN A 155 1.31 -14.56 -8.90
N VAL A 156 1.53 -14.46 -10.21
CA VAL A 156 1.63 -15.59 -11.14
C VAL A 156 3.09 -15.75 -11.56
N ASP A 157 3.58 -16.97 -11.57
CA ASP A 157 4.97 -17.27 -11.93
C ASP A 157 5.27 -16.80 -13.36
N GLY A 158 6.43 -16.17 -13.56
CA GLY A 158 6.87 -15.61 -14.85
C GLY A 158 6.27 -14.22 -15.18
N VAL A 159 5.28 -13.74 -14.45
CA VAL A 159 4.69 -12.42 -14.69
C VAL A 159 5.61 -11.31 -14.19
N GLU A 160 6.02 -10.44 -15.10
CA GLU A 160 6.81 -9.24 -14.81
C GLU A 160 5.93 -8.00 -14.64
N VAL A 161 4.80 -7.93 -15.35
CA VAL A 161 3.88 -6.77 -15.33
C VAL A 161 2.43 -7.24 -15.17
N ALA A 162 1.71 -6.61 -14.25
CA ALA A 162 0.28 -6.80 -14.09
C ALA A 162 -0.48 -5.50 -14.36
N LEU A 163 -1.54 -5.57 -15.16
CA LEU A 163 -2.46 -4.47 -15.44
C LEU A 163 -3.87 -4.83 -14.97
N PHE A 164 -4.42 -4.02 -14.10
CA PHE A 164 -5.82 -4.14 -13.72
C PHE A 164 -6.58 -2.89 -14.11
N VAL A 165 -7.66 -3.06 -14.88
CA VAL A 165 -8.51 -1.97 -15.37
C VAL A 165 -9.92 -2.17 -14.84
N TYR A 166 -10.49 -1.13 -14.25
CA TYR A 166 -11.89 -1.15 -13.88
C TYR A 166 -12.63 0.12 -14.28
N GLN A 167 -13.92 -0.03 -14.52
CA GLN A 167 -14.79 1.03 -14.98
C GLN A 167 -15.13 1.98 -13.84
N LEU A 168 -14.94 3.29 -14.06
CA LEU A 168 -15.35 4.34 -13.14
C LEU A 168 -16.74 4.90 -13.45
N ASP A 169 -17.04 5.01 -14.77
CA ASP A 169 -18.24 5.58 -15.35
C ASP A 169 -18.37 5.06 -16.78
N GLU A 170 -19.45 5.34 -17.51
CA GLU A 170 -19.70 4.80 -18.86
C GLU A 170 -18.47 4.83 -19.80
N ASN A 171 -17.69 5.92 -19.77
CA ASN A 171 -16.52 6.11 -20.62
C ASN A 171 -15.23 6.43 -19.87
N LYS A 172 -15.17 6.14 -18.56
CA LYS A 172 -14.00 6.39 -17.72
C LYS A 172 -13.53 5.10 -17.07
N PHE A 173 -12.25 4.87 -17.13
CA PHE A 173 -11.61 3.70 -16.55
C PHE A 173 -10.45 4.11 -15.65
N LYS A 174 -10.19 3.36 -14.61
CA LYS A 174 -8.97 3.45 -13.83
C LYS A 174 -8.10 2.24 -14.18
N ALA A 175 -6.86 2.51 -14.51
CA ALA A 175 -5.83 1.50 -14.74
C ALA A 175 -4.82 1.51 -13.60
N SER A 176 -4.54 0.34 -13.05
CA SER A 176 -3.47 0.10 -12.07
C SER A 176 -2.41 -0.77 -12.71
N LEU A 177 -1.16 -0.35 -12.68
CA LEU A 177 -0.01 -1.07 -13.20
C LEU A 177 0.94 -1.41 -12.05
N ARG A 178 1.46 -2.63 -12.06
CA ARG A 178 2.43 -3.11 -11.07
C ARG A 178 3.51 -3.92 -11.78
#